data_12736688a7a24984aca922533dc9ce03
#
_entry.id   12736688a7a24984aca922533dc9ce03
#
_cell.length_a   1.000
_cell.length_b   1.000
_cell.length_c   1.000
_cell.angle_alpha   90.00
_cell.angle_beta   90.00
_cell.angle_gamma   90.00
#
_symmetry.space_group_name_H-M   'P 1'
#
loop_
_entity.id
_entity.type
_entity.pdbx_description
1 polymer ?
#
loop_
_entity_poly.entity_id
_entity_poly.type
_entity_poly.pdbx_seq_one_letter_code
_entity_poly.pdbx_strand_id
1 'polypeptide(L)'
;MELKETRHHEVSPPVALVRFREGLYATIRRGISLAGGLVRAHSPVLIKPNICTIDDETGFSVTDIEVVRTVIRLLLEADSTTSVRVVESDSQSKFAMEAFHKFGYTQMFNEFQMNGYDVDLIDLSRQPLIKVELDGEYFRELELHEILTEPHLLVSVAVAKTHCLTSITGAVKNLFGLLPRKDKSFYHSQIDDVIVDLVQFIRPQLSIVDARVGIEGWNGPRIERIGAFIVGRDPVGVDAVLSRLLGFDPQQSSHLVRCSERGLGTLTPALVGNPLDALSIRLSTSE
;
A
#
# COMPACT_ATOMS: atom_id res chain seq x y z
N MET A 1 37.79 18.82 14.92
CA MET A 1 36.63 19.72 14.95
C MET A 1 35.51 18.99 14.21
N GLU A 2 34.78 18.15 14.93
CA GLU A 2 33.71 17.34 14.37
C GLU A 2 32.50 18.24 14.07
N LEU A 3 32.15 18.31 12.81
CA LEU A 3 30.89 18.91 12.36
C LEU A 3 29.76 17.99 12.84
N LYS A 4 29.07 18.38 13.90
CA LYS A 4 27.76 17.81 14.25
C LYS A 4 26.80 18.15 13.13
N GLU A 5 26.49 17.17 12.27
CA GLU A 5 25.34 17.23 11.41
C GLU A 5 24.10 17.41 12.27
N THR A 6 23.57 18.62 12.28
CA THR A 6 22.23 18.90 12.81
C THR A 6 21.24 18.16 11.91
N ARG A 7 20.78 16.98 12.35
CA ARG A 7 19.59 16.34 11.76
C ARG A 7 18.46 17.34 11.95
N HIS A 8 18.09 18.03 10.89
CA HIS A 8 16.82 18.73 10.85
C HIS A 8 15.74 17.67 11.07
N HIS A 9 14.97 17.80 12.14
CA HIS A 9 13.73 17.06 12.31
C HIS A 9 12.77 17.52 11.19
N GLU A 10 12.86 16.89 10.02
CA GLU A 10 11.80 17.03 9.04
C GLU A 10 10.51 16.52 9.70
N VAL A 11 9.54 17.40 9.81
CA VAL A 11 8.21 17.05 10.33
C VAL A 11 7.64 15.97 9.41
N SER A 12 7.38 14.80 9.96
CA SER A 12 6.78 13.71 9.18
C SER A 12 5.52 14.20 8.46
N PRO A 13 5.35 13.87 7.17
CA PRO A 13 4.20 14.33 6.41
C PRO A 13 2.90 13.86 7.08
N PRO A 14 1.84 14.68 7.05
CA PRO A 14 0.59 14.34 7.70
C PRO A 14 -0.09 13.14 7.02
N VAL A 15 -0.89 12.42 7.81
CA VAL A 15 -1.79 11.37 7.31
C VAL A 15 -3.21 11.94 7.27
N ALA A 16 -3.86 11.82 6.13
CA ALA A 16 -5.23 12.27 5.92
C ALA A 16 -6.22 11.12 6.15
N LEU A 17 -7.21 11.34 7.01
CA LEU A 17 -8.39 10.49 7.13
C LEU A 17 -9.57 11.23 6.51
N VAL A 18 -10.12 10.72 5.41
CA VAL A 18 -11.16 11.40 4.63
C VAL A 18 -12.40 10.54 4.53
N ARG A 19 -13.53 11.05 5.03
CA ARG A 19 -14.82 10.39 4.89
C ARG A 19 -15.26 10.34 3.43
N PHE A 20 -15.68 9.15 2.99
CA PHE A 20 -16.24 8.92 1.67
C PHE A 20 -17.67 9.48 1.58
N ARG A 21 -17.89 10.54 0.81
CA ARG A 21 -19.20 11.18 0.63
C ARG A 21 -19.48 11.60 -0.82
N GLU A 22 -18.50 12.15 -1.50
CA GLU A 22 -18.64 12.86 -2.79
C GLU A 22 -18.12 12.03 -3.99
N GLY A 23 -17.99 10.71 -3.83
CA GLY A 23 -17.40 9.83 -4.83
C GLY A 23 -15.88 9.65 -4.68
N LEU A 24 -15.34 8.66 -5.38
CA LEU A 24 -13.93 8.25 -5.26
C LEU A 24 -12.97 9.36 -5.64
N TYR A 25 -13.19 10.01 -6.78
CA TYR A 25 -12.31 11.05 -7.30
C TYR A 25 -12.14 12.22 -6.31
N ALA A 26 -13.25 12.79 -5.85
CA ALA A 26 -13.19 13.94 -4.92
C ALA A 26 -12.56 13.53 -3.58
N THR A 27 -12.89 12.34 -3.07
CA THR A 27 -12.37 11.84 -1.79
C THR A 27 -10.86 11.57 -1.86
N ILE A 28 -10.39 10.84 -2.87
CA ILE A 28 -8.98 10.48 -3.01
C ILE A 28 -8.14 11.73 -3.30
N ARG A 29 -8.59 12.61 -4.22
CA ARG A 29 -7.94 13.89 -4.50
C ARG A 29 -7.79 14.74 -3.25
N ARG A 30 -8.85 14.85 -2.44
CA ARG A 30 -8.80 15.57 -1.17
C ARG A 30 -7.80 14.93 -0.19
N GLY A 31 -7.80 13.59 -0.07
CA GLY A 31 -6.86 12.87 0.76
C GLY A 31 -5.41 13.15 0.37
N ILE A 32 -5.10 13.03 -0.93
CA ILE A 32 -3.77 13.33 -1.48
C ILE A 32 -3.38 14.78 -1.19
N SER A 33 -4.28 15.75 -1.43
CA SER A 33 -4.01 17.16 -1.15
C SER A 33 -3.70 17.43 0.33
N LEU A 34 -4.47 16.85 1.24
CA LEU A 34 -4.27 16.97 2.69
C LEU A 34 -2.98 16.29 3.17
N ALA A 35 -2.56 15.20 2.52
CA ALA A 35 -1.33 14.47 2.81
C ALA A 35 -0.05 15.12 2.21
N GLY A 36 -0.15 16.34 1.68
CA GLY A 36 0.97 17.07 1.11
C GLY A 36 1.10 17.01 -0.41
N GLY A 37 0.05 16.54 -1.09
CA GLY A 37 -0.04 16.49 -2.55
C GLY A 37 0.62 15.27 -3.18
N LEU A 38 0.52 15.15 -4.51
CA LEU A 38 1.26 14.16 -5.29
C LEU A 38 2.75 14.49 -5.22
N VAL A 39 3.56 13.46 -5.04
CA VAL A 39 5.01 13.58 -5.25
C VAL A 39 5.22 13.85 -6.72
N ARG A 40 5.97 14.89 -7.08
CA ARG A 40 6.40 15.10 -8.47
C ARG A 40 7.30 13.93 -8.83
N ALA A 41 6.84 13.14 -9.77
CA ALA A 41 7.32 11.80 -9.96
C ALA A 41 8.58 11.73 -10.82
N HIS A 42 9.46 10.83 -10.42
CA HIS A 42 10.21 10.08 -11.41
C HIS A 42 9.23 9.14 -12.13
N SER A 43 9.31 9.05 -13.44
CA SER A 43 8.60 8.05 -14.22
C SER A 43 9.48 6.80 -14.33
N PRO A 44 8.95 5.58 -14.24
CA PRO A 44 7.53 5.24 -14.11
C PRO A 44 6.96 5.38 -12.68
N VAL A 45 5.64 5.50 -12.60
CA VAL A 45 4.87 5.33 -11.37
C VAL A 45 4.38 3.90 -11.29
N LEU A 46 4.79 3.18 -10.26
CA LEU A 46 4.32 1.82 -9.98
C LEU A 46 3.13 1.89 -9.02
N ILE A 47 2.01 1.26 -9.37
CA ILE A 47 0.85 1.12 -8.50
C ILE A 47 0.74 -0.32 -8.06
N LYS A 48 0.81 -0.56 -6.74
CA LYS A 48 0.60 -1.89 -6.16
C LYS A 48 -0.79 -1.96 -5.51
N PRO A 49 -1.79 -2.53 -6.19
CA PRO A 49 -3.07 -2.85 -5.55
C PRO A 49 -2.91 -3.98 -4.53
N ASN A 50 -3.87 -4.16 -3.65
CA ASN A 50 -3.97 -5.36 -2.83
C ASN A 50 -4.84 -6.38 -3.55
N ILE A 51 -4.23 -7.41 -4.11
CA ILE A 51 -4.91 -8.56 -4.72
C ILE A 51 -4.37 -9.82 -4.06
N CYS A 52 -4.98 -10.24 -2.95
CA CYS A 52 -4.51 -11.39 -2.18
C CYS A 52 -5.09 -12.72 -2.67
N THR A 53 -6.19 -12.70 -3.39
CA THR A 53 -6.91 -13.89 -3.89
C THR A 53 -7.69 -13.55 -5.15
N ILE A 54 -8.08 -14.58 -5.92
CA ILE A 54 -9.10 -14.47 -6.96
C ILE A 54 -10.51 -14.80 -6.42
N ASP A 55 -10.61 -15.39 -5.22
CA ASP A 55 -11.86 -15.82 -4.61
C ASP A 55 -12.33 -14.79 -3.58
N ASP A 56 -12.60 -13.58 -4.03
CA ASP A 56 -13.15 -12.51 -3.19
C ASP A 56 -14.67 -12.66 -3.08
N GLU A 57 -15.12 -13.43 -2.11
CA GLU A 57 -16.55 -13.63 -1.83
C GLU A 57 -17.20 -12.37 -1.24
N THR A 58 -16.41 -11.49 -0.66
CA THR A 58 -16.90 -10.28 0.01
C THR A 58 -17.10 -9.11 -0.96
N GLY A 59 -16.36 -9.09 -2.07
CA GLY A 59 -16.25 -7.97 -2.99
C GLY A 59 -15.44 -6.79 -2.44
N PHE A 60 -14.75 -6.97 -1.28
CA PHE A 60 -14.00 -5.90 -0.60
C PHE A 60 -12.61 -6.33 -0.16
N SER A 61 -12.25 -7.61 -0.25
CA SER A 61 -10.94 -8.10 0.17
C SER A 61 -9.82 -7.83 -0.84
N VAL A 62 -10.20 -7.40 -2.04
CA VAL A 62 -9.31 -6.96 -3.11
C VAL A 62 -9.52 -5.46 -3.36
N THR A 63 -8.45 -4.76 -3.76
CA THR A 63 -8.57 -3.34 -4.12
C THR A 63 -9.57 -3.15 -5.24
N ASP A 64 -10.58 -2.31 -5.00
CA ASP A 64 -11.58 -1.92 -6.00
C ASP A 64 -10.88 -1.25 -7.19
N ILE A 65 -11.13 -1.76 -8.38
CA ILE A 65 -10.53 -1.26 -9.62
C ILE A 65 -10.80 0.23 -9.84
N GLU A 66 -11.96 0.74 -9.41
CA GLU A 66 -12.29 2.15 -9.55
C GLU A 66 -11.44 3.07 -8.65
N VAL A 67 -10.91 2.53 -7.54
CA VAL A 67 -9.89 3.23 -6.73
C VAL A 67 -8.61 3.36 -7.53
N VAL A 68 -8.12 2.27 -8.14
CA VAL A 68 -6.91 2.27 -8.98
C VAL A 68 -7.09 3.17 -10.20
N ARG A 69 -8.22 3.07 -10.91
CA ARG A 69 -8.59 3.96 -12.03
C ARG A 69 -8.53 5.44 -11.61
N THR A 70 -9.06 5.74 -10.44
CA THR A 70 -9.04 7.10 -9.90
C THR A 70 -7.62 7.61 -9.62
N VAL A 71 -6.77 6.76 -9.06
CA VAL A 71 -5.36 7.10 -8.80
C VAL A 71 -4.62 7.35 -10.11
N ILE A 72 -4.79 6.48 -11.12
CA ILE A 72 -4.20 6.67 -12.46
C ILE A 72 -4.65 7.99 -13.07
N ARG A 73 -5.95 8.31 -13.03
CA ARG A 73 -6.48 9.57 -13.55
C ARG A 73 -5.86 10.79 -12.87
N LEU A 74 -5.74 10.79 -11.55
CA LEU A 74 -5.13 11.88 -10.79
C LEU A 74 -3.65 12.07 -11.14
N LEU A 75 -2.91 10.99 -11.39
CA LEU A 75 -1.52 11.03 -11.85
C LEU A 75 -1.42 11.64 -13.25
N LEU A 76 -2.23 11.17 -14.19
CA LEU A 76 -2.24 11.65 -15.58
C LEU A 76 -2.77 13.08 -15.73
N GLU A 77 -3.67 13.53 -14.85
CA GLU A 77 -4.12 14.92 -14.79
C GLU A 77 -3.02 15.86 -14.25
N ALA A 78 -2.15 15.36 -13.36
CA ALA A 78 -1.01 16.13 -12.88
C ALA A 78 0.11 16.21 -13.93
N ASP A 79 0.34 15.13 -14.67
CA ASP A 79 1.26 15.06 -15.80
C ASP A 79 0.83 13.95 -16.75
N SER A 80 0.30 14.33 -17.92
CA SER A 80 -0.20 13.40 -18.92
C SER A 80 0.88 12.54 -19.59
N THR A 81 2.16 12.86 -19.38
CA THR A 81 3.30 12.09 -19.90
C THR A 81 3.79 11.01 -18.94
N THR A 82 3.18 10.92 -17.75
CA THR A 82 3.55 9.92 -16.75
C THR A 82 3.34 8.50 -17.27
N SER A 83 4.39 7.70 -17.23
CA SER A 83 4.30 6.23 -17.41
C SER A 83 3.74 5.60 -16.15
N VAL A 84 2.65 4.85 -16.23
CA VAL A 84 2.03 4.16 -15.10
C VAL A 84 2.09 2.65 -15.29
N ARG A 85 2.55 1.92 -14.28
CA ARG A 85 2.60 0.45 -14.28
C ARG A 85 1.85 -0.09 -13.07
N VAL A 86 0.76 -0.81 -13.30
CA VAL A 86 0.07 -1.54 -12.22
C VAL A 86 0.75 -2.90 -12.08
N VAL A 87 1.32 -3.15 -10.90
CA VAL A 87 2.20 -4.31 -10.66
C VAL A 87 1.57 -5.29 -9.68
N GLU A 88 1.69 -6.59 -9.98
CA GLU A 88 1.29 -7.68 -9.09
C GLU A 88 2.15 -8.92 -9.36
N SER A 89 2.30 -9.79 -8.36
CA SER A 89 2.99 -11.07 -8.49
C SER A 89 2.06 -12.25 -8.23
N ASP A 90 2.46 -13.42 -8.67
CA ASP A 90 1.80 -14.68 -8.32
C ASP A 90 1.87 -14.95 -6.82
N SER A 91 0.87 -15.66 -6.33
CA SER A 91 0.85 -16.24 -4.99
C SER A 91 0.27 -17.66 -5.05
N GLN A 92 0.20 -18.35 -3.91
CA GLN A 92 -0.43 -19.67 -3.84
C GLN A 92 -1.93 -19.62 -4.19
N SER A 93 -2.58 -18.48 -3.94
CA SER A 93 -4.03 -18.26 -4.13
C SER A 93 -4.41 -17.60 -5.44
N LYS A 94 -3.44 -17.20 -6.29
CA LYS A 94 -3.70 -16.53 -7.56
C LYS A 94 -2.51 -16.50 -8.51
N PHE A 95 -2.80 -16.36 -9.81
CA PHE A 95 -1.86 -15.88 -10.82
C PHE A 95 -2.15 -14.41 -11.12
N ALA A 96 -1.11 -13.59 -11.28
CA ALA A 96 -1.25 -12.14 -11.45
C ALA A 96 -2.11 -11.77 -12.67
N MET A 97 -1.82 -12.36 -13.83
CA MET A 97 -2.58 -12.08 -15.06
C MET A 97 -4.03 -12.54 -15.01
N GLU A 98 -4.30 -13.68 -14.35
CA GLU A 98 -5.67 -14.17 -14.13
C GLU A 98 -6.45 -13.20 -13.23
N ALA A 99 -5.83 -12.73 -12.16
CA ALA A 99 -6.41 -11.76 -11.26
C ALA A 99 -6.68 -10.42 -11.96
N PHE A 100 -5.74 -9.93 -12.76
CA PHE A 100 -5.95 -8.73 -13.57
C PHE A 100 -7.14 -8.87 -14.53
N HIS A 101 -7.29 -10.03 -15.14
CA HIS A 101 -8.44 -10.28 -16.03
C HIS A 101 -9.75 -10.33 -15.23
N LYS A 102 -9.78 -11.13 -14.15
CA LYS A 102 -10.99 -11.35 -13.32
C LYS A 102 -11.52 -10.06 -12.71
N PHE A 103 -10.64 -9.19 -12.22
CA PHE A 103 -11.02 -7.94 -11.58
C PHE A 103 -11.11 -6.74 -12.52
N GLY A 104 -11.08 -6.96 -13.84
CA GLY A 104 -11.33 -5.94 -14.87
C GLY A 104 -10.14 -5.02 -15.17
N TYR A 105 -8.95 -5.29 -14.63
CA TYR A 105 -7.75 -4.45 -14.88
C TYR A 105 -7.36 -4.46 -16.37
N THR A 106 -7.52 -5.60 -17.07
CA THR A 106 -7.24 -5.70 -18.50
C THR A 106 -8.11 -4.76 -19.33
N GLN A 107 -9.40 -4.64 -18.99
CA GLN A 107 -10.31 -3.71 -19.67
C GLN A 107 -9.92 -2.26 -19.37
N MET A 108 -9.68 -1.93 -18.10
CA MET A 108 -9.25 -0.59 -17.69
C MET A 108 -7.98 -0.14 -18.41
N PHE A 109 -6.99 -1.04 -18.50
CA PHE A 109 -5.74 -0.81 -19.21
C PHE A 109 -5.98 -0.46 -20.69
N ASN A 110 -6.78 -1.28 -21.40
CA ASN A 110 -7.12 -1.03 -22.79
C ASN A 110 -7.78 0.35 -22.98
N GLU A 111 -8.66 0.77 -22.07
CA GLU A 111 -9.31 2.08 -22.13
C GLU A 111 -8.28 3.23 -22.04
N PHE A 112 -7.28 3.15 -21.14
CA PHE A 112 -6.22 4.15 -21.05
C PHE A 112 -5.34 4.17 -22.29
N GLN A 113 -4.94 3.01 -22.80
CA GLN A 113 -4.13 2.91 -24.01
C GLN A 113 -4.85 3.46 -25.24
N MET A 114 -6.14 3.16 -25.41
CA MET A 114 -6.96 3.70 -26.52
C MET A 114 -7.06 5.22 -26.47
N ASN A 115 -6.93 5.83 -25.29
CA ASN A 115 -6.87 7.27 -25.10
C ASN A 115 -5.44 7.86 -25.19
N GLY A 116 -4.46 7.04 -25.58
CA GLY A 116 -3.07 7.48 -25.83
C GLY A 116 -2.20 7.62 -24.59
N TYR A 117 -2.61 7.11 -23.44
CA TYR A 117 -1.82 7.14 -22.21
C TYR A 117 -0.89 5.93 -22.09
N ASP A 118 0.32 6.16 -21.53
CA ASP A 118 1.29 5.10 -21.25
C ASP A 118 0.96 4.43 -19.90
N VAL A 119 -0.02 3.53 -19.93
CA VAL A 119 -0.44 2.71 -18.79
C VAL A 119 -0.25 1.25 -19.14
N ASP A 120 0.31 0.42 -18.23
CA ASP A 120 0.53 -1.01 -18.47
C ASP A 120 0.27 -1.84 -17.20
N LEU A 121 0.02 -3.15 -17.40
CA LEU A 121 -0.12 -4.16 -16.37
C LEU A 121 1.13 -5.05 -16.36
N ILE A 122 1.81 -5.11 -15.24
CA ILE A 122 3.04 -5.89 -15.10
C ILE A 122 2.81 -7.09 -14.20
N ASP A 123 2.93 -8.28 -14.79
CA ASP A 123 3.09 -9.51 -14.04
C ASP A 123 4.56 -9.61 -13.59
N LEU A 124 4.80 -9.28 -12.32
CA LEU A 124 6.13 -9.31 -11.73
C LEU A 124 6.75 -10.71 -11.80
N SER A 125 5.93 -11.77 -11.70
CA SER A 125 6.43 -13.15 -11.72
C SER A 125 7.05 -13.57 -13.06
N ARG A 126 6.86 -12.74 -14.10
CA ARG A 126 7.47 -12.92 -15.43
C ARG A 126 8.59 -11.94 -15.72
N GLN A 127 8.90 -11.04 -14.77
CA GLN A 127 9.98 -10.09 -14.90
C GLN A 127 11.31 -10.72 -14.52
N PRO A 128 12.43 -10.26 -15.09
CA PRO A 128 13.75 -10.63 -14.64
C PRO A 128 13.95 -10.33 -13.15
N LEU A 129 14.76 -11.13 -12.48
CA LEU A 129 15.16 -10.92 -11.10
C LEU A 129 16.60 -10.41 -11.06
N ILE A 130 16.81 -9.38 -10.27
CA ILE A 130 18.12 -8.80 -9.98
C ILE A 130 18.46 -9.08 -8.52
N LYS A 131 19.64 -9.65 -8.29
CA LYS A 131 20.15 -9.90 -6.94
C LYS A 131 20.68 -8.59 -6.36
N VAL A 132 20.15 -8.20 -5.23
CA VAL A 132 20.52 -6.98 -4.51
C VAL A 132 21.04 -7.36 -3.14
N GLU A 133 22.21 -6.83 -2.79
CA GLU A 133 22.74 -6.92 -1.42
C GLU A 133 22.03 -5.91 -0.55
N LEU A 134 21.56 -6.35 0.61
CA LEU A 134 20.79 -5.54 1.53
C LEU A 134 21.40 -5.62 2.94
N ASP A 135 21.29 -4.54 3.69
CA ASP A 135 21.57 -4.53 5.13
C ASP A 135 20.23 -4.57 5.90
N GLY A 136 19.51 -5.68 5.70
CA GLY A 136 18.22 -5.92 6.29
C GLY A 136 18.27 -6.72 7.59
N GLU A 137 17.14 -6.81 8.25
CA GLU A 137 16.96 -7.69 9.43
C GLU A 137 16.91 -9.17 9.01
N TYR A 138 16.14 -9.45 7.98
CA TYR A 138 15.95 -10.77 7.41
C TYR A 138 16.82 -11.00 6.16
N PHE A 139 16.82 -10.05 5.22
CA PHE A 139 17.51 -10.19 3.96
C PHE A 139 18.92 -9.60 4.02
N ARG A 140 19.95 -10.42 3.76
CA ARG A 140 21.30 -9.98 3.40
C ARG A 140 21.45 -9.83 1.88
N GLU A 141 20.70 -10.64 1.17
CA GLU A 141 20.53 -10.61 -0.27
C GLU A 141 19.07 -10.90 -0.60
N LEU A 142 18.52 -10.20 -1.55
CA LEU A 142 17.18 -10.42 -2.06
C LEU A 142 17.19 -10.36 -3.59
N GLU A 143 16.59 -11.34 -4.21
CA GLU A 143 16.21 -11.25 -5.62
C GLU A 143 14.98 -10.37 -5.73
N LEU A 144 15.10 -9.22 -6.39
CA LEU A 144 14.00 -8.30 -6.67
C LEU A 144 13.68 -8.29 -8.16
N HIS A 145 12.43 -8.09 -8.49
CA HIS A 145 12.02 -7.83 -9.87
C HIS A 145 12.73 -6.57 -10.39
N GLU A 146 13.33 -6.64 -11.57
CA GLU A 146 14.17 -5.59 -12.14
C GLU A 146 13.52 -4.22 -12.08
N ILE A 147 12.22 -4.13 -12.39
CA ILE A 147 11.46 -2.87 -12.35
C ILE A 147 11.46 -2.19 -10.96
N LEU A 148 11.69 -2.94 -9.88
CA LEU A 148 11.77 -2.41 -8.51
C LEU A 148 13.18 -1.91 -8.16
N THR A 149 14.19 -2.21 -8.97
CA THR A 149 15.57 -1.75 -8.78
C THR A 149 15.86 -0.47 -9.55
N GLU A 150 15.06 -0.14 -10.53
CA GLU A 150 15.16 1.10 -11.31
C GLU A 150 14.48 2.28 -10.59
N PRO A 151 14.86 3.53 -10.89
CA PRO A 151 14.19 4.70 -10.31
C PRO A 151 12.70 4.72 -10.65
N HIS A 152 11.86 4.76 -9.63
CA HIS A 152 10.41 4.80 -9.77
C HIS A 152 9.76 5.53 -8.59
N LEU A 153 8.47 5.85 -8.72
CA LEU A 153 7.60 6.21 -7.61
C LEU A 153 6.64 5.06 -7.35
N LEU A 154 6.59 4.56 -6.12
CA LEU A 154 5.66 3.49 -5.74
C LEU A 154 4.44 4.04 -5.00
N VAL A 155 3.25 3.68 -5.47
CA VAL A 155 1.97 3.94 -4.82
C VAL A 155 1.39 2.63 -4.31
N SER A 156 1.24 2.49 -2.99
CA SER A 156 0.54 1.35 -2.37
C SER A 156 -0.95 1.67 -2.26
N VAL A 157 -1.80 0.84 -2.89
CA VAL A 157 -3.26 0.97 -2.82
C VAL A 157 -3.82 -0.25 -2.11
N ALA A 158 -3.96 -0.14 -0.79
CA ALA A 158 -4.35 -1.21 0.10
C ALA A 158 -5.84 -1.15 0.48
N VAL A 159 -6.31 -2.20 1.15
CA VAL A 159 -7.65 -2.28 1.77
C VAL A 159 -7.52 -2.50 3.27
N ALA A 160 -8.49 -1.99 4.03
CA ALA A 160 -8.50 -2.08 5.49
C ALA A 160 -8.94 -3.47 5.94
N LYS A 161 -7.97 -4.29 6.42
CA LYS A 161 -8.23 -5.65 6.93
C LYS A 161 -7.45 -5.91 8.21
N THR A 162 -7.97 -6.81 9.05
CA THR A 162 -7.17 -7.40 10.13
C THR A 162 -6.36 -8.59 9.61
N HIS A 163 -5.40 -9.04 10.40
CA HIS A 163 -4.55 -10.18 10.06
C HIS A 163 -4.04 -10.88 11.32
N CYS A 164 -4.11 -12.20 11.35
CA CYS A 164 -3.75 -13.00 12.53
C CYS A 164 -2.29 -12.79 12.99
N LEU A 165 -1.33 -12.63 12.07
CA LEU A 165 0.09 -12.49 12.39
C LEU A 165 0.52 -11.03 12.61
N THR A 166 -0.03 -10.09 11.85
CA THR A 166 0.43 -8.70 11.80
C THR A 166 -0.58 -7.69 12.35
N SER A 167 -1.66 -8.16 12.98
CA SER A 167 -2.82 -7.40 13.46
C SER A 167 -3.61 -6.72 12.35
N ILE A 168 -2.96 -6.10 11.41
CA ILE A 168 -3.58 -5.44 10.25
C ILE A 168 -2.91 -5.82 8.92
N THR A 169 -3.67 -5.71 7.85
CA THR A 169 -3.18 -5.58 6.47
C THR A 169 -3.43 -4.16 6.02
N GLY A 170 -2.36 -3.44 5.76
CA GLY A 170 -2.39 -2.03 5.35
C GLY A 170 -1.37 -1.76 4.26
N ALA A 171 -0.84 -0.54 4.23
CA ALA A 171 0.10 -0.08 3.22
C ALA A 171 1.43 -0.84 3.24
N VAL A 172 2.00 -1.09 4.46
CA VAL A 172 3.32 -1.74 4.57
C VAL A 172 3.24 -3.24 4.28
N LYS A 173 2.22 -3.94 4.78
CA LYS A 173 2.07 -5.37 4.47
C LYS A 173 1.67 -5.62 3.01
N ASN A 174 1.07 -4.65 2.33
CA ASN A 174 0.78 -4.77 0.89
C ASN A 174 2.05 -4.96 0.06
N LEU A 175 3.20 -4.47 0.53
CA LEU A 175 4.51 -4.67 -0.12
C LEU A 175 4.94 -6.15 -0.18
N PHE A 176 4.38 -6.99 0.69
CA PHE A 176 4.64 -8.43 0.69
C PHE A 176 4.31 -9.09 -0.66
N GLY A 177 3.34 -8.50 -1.39
CA GLY A 177 3.00 -8.89 -2.76
C GLY A 177 4.08 -8.59 -3.80
N LEU A 178 5.13 -7.83 -3.46
CA LEU A 178 6.27 -7.55 -4.34
C LEU A 178 7.39 -8.58 -4.25
N LEU A 179 7.33 -9.50 -3.26
CA LEU A 179 8.30 -10.58 -3.13
C LEU A 179 8.16 -11.58 -4.30
N PRO A 180 9.29 -12.07 -4.86
CA PRO A 180 9.26 -12.93 -6.04
C PRO A 180 8.76 -14.35 -5.73
N ARG A 181 8.96 -14.83 -4.48
CA ARG A 181 8.56 -16.17 -4.10
C ARG A 181 7.03 -16.32 -4.14
N LYS A 182 6.54 -17.31 -4.92
CA LYS A 182 5.10 -17.59 -5.03
C LYS A 182 4.51 -18.03 -3.68
N ASP A 183 5.18 -18.96 -2.98
CA ASP A 183 4.83 -19.37 -1.63
C ASP A 183 5.32 -18.32 -0.61
N LYS A 184 4.48 -17.34 -0.34
CA LYS A 184 4.79 -16.27 0.60
C LYS A 184 4.64 -16.70 2.08
N SER A 185 4.00 -17.86 2.35
CA SER A 185 3.90 -18.41 3.71
C SER A 185 5.27 -18.81 4.28
N PHE A 186 6.25 -19.06 3.39
CA PHE A 186 7.64 -19.27 3.76
C PHE A 186 8.22 -18.19 4.69
N TYR A 187 7.76 -16.97 4.54
CA TYR A 187 8.23 -15.82 5.32
C TYR A 187 7.44 -15.59 6.62
N HIS A 188 6.38 -16.36 6.89
CA HIS A 188 5.45 -16.07 7.99
C HIS A 188 6.10 -16.18 9.37
N SER A 189 7.09 -17.06 9.56
CA SER A 189 7.80 -17.19 10.82
C SER A 189 8.63 -15.96 11.22
N GLN A 190 8.98 -15.11 10.25
CA GLN A 190 9.77 -13.88 10.42
C GLN A 190 9.12 -12.71 9.67
N ILE A 191 7.79 -12.70 9.63
CA ILE A 191 7.02 -11.76 8.82
C ILE A 191 7.30 -10.30 9.18
N ASP A 192 7.52 -10.01 10.46
CA ASP A 192 7.80 -8.66 10.93
C ASP A 192 9.15 -8.15 10.39
N ASP A 193 10.20 -8.98 10.42
CA ASP A 193 11.52 -8.66 9.88
C ASP A 193 11.46 -8.41 8.38
N VAL A 194 10.77 -9.30 7.66
CA VAL A 194 10.56 -9.18 6.22
C VAL A 194 9.82 -7.88 5.86
N ILE A 195 8.79 -7.51 6.61
CA ILE A 195 8.05 -6.25 6.37
C ILE A 195 8.95 -5.04 6.62
N VAL A 196 9.74 -5.05 7.70
CA VAL A 196 10.68 -3.94 8.00
C VAL A 196 11.65 -3.74 6.84
N ASP A 197 12.23 -4.83 6.33
CA ASP A 197 13.14 -4.77 5.20
C ASP A 197 12.45 -4.25 3.93
N LEU A 198 11.23 -4.71 3.64
CA LEU A 198 10.47 -4.22 2.50
C LEU A 198 10.20 -2.71 2.60
N VAL A 199 9.84 -2.21 3.78
CA VAL A 199 9.65 -0.76 3.99
C VAL A 199 10.96 -0.01 3.83
N GLN A 200 12.09 -0.57 4.24
CA GLN A 200 13.40 0.05 4.11
C GLN A 200 13.85 0.16 2.66
N PHE A 201 13.64 -0.89 1.85
CA PHE A 201 14.22 -1.00 0.50
C PHE A 201 13.23 -0.69 -0.62
N ILE A 202 11.92 -0.88 -0.40
CA ILE A 202 10.87 -0.68 -1.42
C ILE A 202 9.77 0.24 -0.83
N ARG A 203 10.17 1.37 -0.25
CA ARG A 203 9.25 2.28 0.43
C ARG A 203 8.28 2.94 -0.54
N PRO A 204 6.96 2.84 -0.35
CA PRO A 204 6.01 3.63 -1.13
C PRO A 204 6.09 5.11 -0.75
N GLN A 205 6.08 5.98 -1.77
CA GLN A 205 6.06 7.43 -1.61
C GLN A 205 4.64 7.97 -1.43
N LEU A 206 3.63 7.15 -1.75
CA LEU A 206 2.22 7.43 -1.46
C LEU A 206 1.53 6.13 -1.08
N SER A 207 0.75 6.17 -0.01
CA SER A 207 -0.09 5.07 0.44
C SER A 207 -1.53 5.51 0.53
N ILE A 208 -2.43 4.70 -0.03
CA ILE A 208 -3.87 4.90 -0.02
C ILE A 208 -4.48 3.62 0.53
N VAL A 209 -5.22 3.71 1.62
CA VAL A 209 -5.98 2.59 2.17
C VAL A 209 -7.46 2.85 1.95
N ASP A 210 -8.10 1.98 1.19
CA ASP A 210 -9.56 1.95 1.09
C ASP A 210 -10.13 1.37 2.38
N ALA A 211 -10.65 2.24 3.22
CA ALA A 211 -11.34 1.93 4.46
C ALA A 211 -12.84 2.26 4.36
N ARG A 212 -13.45 2.10 3.17
CA ARG A 212 -14.92 2.16 3.05
C ARG A 212 -15.57 1.07 3.87
N VAL A 213 -14.87 -0.07 3.99
CA VAL A 213 -15.18 -1.16 4.92
C VAL A 213 -13.91 -1.60 5.64
N GLY A 214 -14.06 -2.16 6.85
CA GLY A 214 -13.04 -2.94 7.54
C GLY A 214 -13.41 -4.42 7.50
N ILE A 215 -12.46 -5.31 7.24
CA ILE A 215 -12.67 -6.75 7.10
C ILE A 215 -11.87 -7.50 8.16
N GLU A 216 -12.49 -8.46 8.84
CA GLU A 216 -11.78 -9.39 9.72
C GLU A 216 -11.10 -10.48 8.89
N GLY A 217 -9.79 -10.65 9.09
CA GLY A 217 -8.98 -11.59 8.31
C GLY A 217 -8.82 -11.18 6.84
N TRP A 218 -8.37 -12.11 6.03
CA TRP A 218 -8.04 -11.81 4.62
C TRP A 218 -9.28 -11.77 3.69
N ASN A 219 -10.34 -12.51 4.05
CA ASN A 219 -11.60 -12.62 3.29
C ASN A 219 -12.81 -12.80 4.23
N GLY A 220 -12.68 -12.43 5.41
CA GLY A 220 -13.27 -12.54 6.70
C GLY A 220 -14.71 -12.86 6.89
N PRO A 221 -15.09 -13.35 8.07
CA PRO A 221 -16.49 -13.59 8.40
C PRO A 221 -17.24 -12.29 8.71
N ARG A 222 -16.55 -11.21 9.05
CA ARG A 222 -17.16 -9.94 9.45
C ARG A 222 -16.66 -8.78 8.61
N ILE A 223 -17.59 -7.97 8.15
CA ILE A 223 -17.38 -6.75 7.38
C ILE A 223 -18.12 -5.62 8.08
N GLU A 224 -17.40 -4.54 8.40
CA GLU A 224 -17.99 -3.35 9.04
C GLU A 224 -17.82 -2.12 8.14
N ARG A 225 -18.86 -1.31 8.04
CA ARG A 225 -18.84 -0.07 7.28
C ARG A 225 -18.13 1.03 8.07
N ILE A 226 -17.08 1.61 7.48
CA ILE A 226 -16.33 2.76 8.00
C ILE A 226 -16.63 4.00 7.16
N GLY A 227 -16.59 3.85 5.84
CA GLY A 227 -16.87 4.91 4.88
C GLY A 227 -15.75 5.95 4.80
N ALA A 228 -14.47 5.55 4.77
CA ALA A 228 -13.34 6.47 4.73
C ALA A 228 -12.21 5.97 3.82
N PHE A 229 -11.26 6.88 3.55
CA PHE A 229 -9.95 6.60 2.99
C PHE A 229 -8.86 7.15 3.91
N ILE A 230 -7.74 6.43 4.03
CA ILE A 230 -6.53 6.91 4.68
C ILE A 230 -5.50 7.15 3.60
N VAL A 231 -4.90 8.34 3.58
CA VAL A 231 -3.90 8.72 2.57
C VAL A 231 -2.70 9.35 3.25
N GLY A 232 -1.49 8.93 2.89
CA GLY A 232 -0.27 9.49 3.47
C GLY A 232 0.99 9.13 2.68
N ARG A 233 2.05 9.88 2.93
CA ARG A 233 3.39 9.68 2.33
C ARG A 233 4.32 8.89 3.25
N ASP A 234 3.93 8.72 4.50
CA ASP A 234 4.57 7.84 5.46
C ASP A 234 3.71 6.55 5.59
N PRO A 235 4.13 5.42 5.01
CA PRO A 235 3.36 4.19 5.03
C PRO A 235 3.16 3.63 6.46
N VAL A 236 4.13 3.83 7.34
CA VAL A 236 4.04 3.41 8.75
C VAL A 236 3.01 4.26 9.49
N GLY A 237 3.03 5.58 9.24
CA GLY A 237 2.02 6.51 9.77
C GLY A 237 0.61 6.20 9.27
N VAL A 238 0.46 5.84 8.00
CA VAL A 238 -0.82 5.39 7.42
C VAL A 238 -1.34 4.15 8.15
N ASP A 239 -0.48 3.15 8.37
CA ASP A 239 -0.86 1.92 9.05
C ASP A 239 -1.07 2.11 10.55
N ALA A 240 -0.39 3.07 11.19
CA ALA A 240 -0.67 3.48 12.57
C ALA A 240 -2.07 4.11 12.72
N VAL A 241 -2.52 4.91 11.74
CA VAL A 241 -3.90 5.44 11.69
C VAL A 241 -4.89 4.32 11.40
N LEU A 242 -4.58 3.41 10.47
CA LEU A 242 -5.42 2.25 10.17
C LEU A 242 -5.61 1.35 11.41
N SER A 243 -4.52 1.07 12.14
CA SER A 243 -4.60 0.28 13.38
C SER A 243 -5.62 0.87 14.35
N ARG A 244 -5.51 2.16 14.65
CA ARG A 244 -6.46 2.85 15.54
C ARG A 244 -7.87 2.88 14.99
N LEU A 245 -8.02 3.05 13.66
CA LEU A 245 -9.33 3.06 13.00
C LEU A 245 -10.05 1.72 13.17
N LEU A 246 -9.31 0.61 13.16
CA LEU A 246 -9.82 -0.76 13.35
C LEU A 246 -9.89 -1.20 14.84
N GLY A 247 -9.48 -0.34 15.78
CA GLY A 247 -9.56 -0.57 17.22
C GLY A 247 -8.33 -1.23 17.84
N PHE A 248 -7.17 -1.19 17.16
CA PHE A 248 -5.89 -1.73 17.64
C PHE A 248 -4.94 -0.60 18.07
N ASP A 249 -4.08 -0.90 19.01
CA ASP A 249 -2.94 -0.04 19.35
C ASP A 249 -1.76 -0.35 18.41
N PRO A 250 -1.29 0.61 17.59
CA PRO A 250 -0.14 0.39 16.71
C PRO A 250 1.16 0.04 17.46
N GLN A 251 1.26 0.36 18.77
CA GLN A 251 2.38 -0.05 19.62
C GLN A 251 2.43 -1.58 19.85
N GLN A 252 1.34 -2.28 19.58
CA GLN A 252 1.28 -3.74 19.69
C GLN A 252 1.61 -4.46 18.36
N SER A 253 1.79 -3.72 17.27
CA SER A 253 2.20 -4.26 15.98
C SER A 253 3.72 -4.23 15.84
N SER A 254 4.38 -5.37 16.02
CA SER A 254 5.85 -5.49 16.08
C SER A 254 6.53 -4.83 14.86
N HIS A 255 6.10 -5.14 13.64
CA HIS A 255 6.68 -4.56 12.43
C HIS A 255 6.53 -3.03 12.35
N LEU A 256 5.41 -2.45 12.85
CA LEU A 256 5.22 -1.00 12.87
C LEU A 256 6.15 -0.33 13.89
N VAL A 257 6.27 -0.92 15.09
CA VAL A 257 7.19 -0.42 16.13
C VAL A 257 8.62 -0.43 15.60
N ARG A 258 9.07 -1.55 15.04
CA ARG A 258 10.44 -1.69 14.51
C ARG A 258 10.71 -0.76 13.31
N CYS A 259 9.75 -0.58 12.41
CA CYS A 259 9.86 0.44 11.35
C CYS A 259 10.05 1.84 11.95
N SER A 260 9.31 2.18 13.00
CA SER A 260 9.42 3.49 13.66
C SER A 260 10.77 3.66 14.37
N GLU A 261 11.25 2.64 15.08
CA GLU A 261 12.55 2.63 15.76
C GLU A 261 13.72 2.80 14.77
N ARG A 262 13.58 2.28 13.55
CA ARG A 262 14.55 2.45 12.47
C ARG A 262 14.41 3.79 11.70
N GLY A 263 13.49 4.64 12.09
CA GLY A 263 13.25 5.92 11.41
C GLY A 263 12.58 5.78 10.04
N LEU A 264 11.93 4.65 9.76
CA LEU A 264 11.23 4.40 8.51
C LEU A 264 9.83 5.04 8.47
N GLY A 265 9.36 5.61 9.56
CA GLY A 265 8.10 6.30 9.70
C GLY A 265 7.73 6.54 11.15
N THR A 266 6.51 7.02 11.42
CA THR A 266 6.08 7.33 12.78
C THR A 266 4.78 6.65 13.18
N LEU A 267 4.69 6.21 14.43
CA LEU A 267 3.44 5.68 15.01
C LEU A 267 2.46 6.78 15.42
N THR A 268 2.91 8.03 15.48
CA THR A 268 2.12 9.19 15.91
C THR A 268 2.11 10.29 14.85
N PRO A 269 1.62 10.00 13.62
CA PRO A 269 1.59 11.02 12.58
C PRO A 269 0.61 12.15 12.93
N ALA A 270 0.86 13.34 12.40
CA ALA A 270 -0.13 14.41 12.41
C ALA A 270 -1.35 13.96 11.58
N LEU A 271 -2.51 13.83 12.22
CA LEU A 271 -3.75 13.45 11.54
C LEU A 271 -4.48 14.70 11.05
N VAL A 272 -4.86 14.69 9.77
CA VAL A 272 -5.63 15.75 9.14
C VAL A 272 -6.91 15.22 8.50
N GLY A 273 -7.88 16.09 8.28
CA GLY A 273 -9.18 15.74 7.70
C GLY A 273 -10.23 15.42 8.78
N ASN A 274 -10.76 14.22 8.79
CA ASN A 274 -11.80 13.84 9.75
C ASN A 274 -11.19 13.31 11.07
N PRO A 275 -11.84 13.56 12.21
CA PRO A 275 -11.40 13.00 13.48
C PRO A 275 -11.56 11.48 13.49
N LEU A 276 -10.60 10.79 14.11
CA LEU A 276 -10.55 9.33 14.17
C LEU A 276 -11.78 8.75 14.87
N ASP A 277 -12.14 9.31 16.03
CA ASP A 277 -13.23 8.82 16.88
C ASP A 277 -14.60 8.82 16.19
N ALA A 278 -14.76 9.66 15.16
CA ALA A 278 -16.00 9.72 14.38
C ALA A 278 -16.15 8.58 13.37
N LEU A 279 -15.10 7.76 13.18
CA LEU A 279 -15.03 6.73 12.13
C LEU A 279 -14.48 5.39 12.65
N SER A 280 -13.85 5.37 13.82
CA SER A 280 -13.25 4.15 14.38
C SER A 280 -14.31 3.08 14.67
N ILE A 281 -13.92 1.84 14.40
CA ILE A 281 -14.67 0.63 14.71
C ILE A 281 -13.82 -0.29 15.56
N ARG A 282 -14.36 -1.41 15.97
CA ARG A 282 -13.59 -2.45 16.65
C ARG A 282 -13.77 -3.78 15.94
N LEU A 283 -12.68 -4.25 15.35
CA LEU A 283 -12.58 -5.57 14.75
C LEU A 283 -11.70 -6.49 15.62
N SER A 284 -11.68 -7.78 15.30
CA SER A 284 -10.80 -8.78 15.89
C SER A 284 -9.76 -9.28 14.89
N THR A 285 -8.69 -9.89 15.40
CA THR A 285 -7.67 -10.58 14.58
C THR A 285 -7.98 -12.06 14.40
N SER A 286 -9.22 -12.48 14.60
CA SER A 286 -9.62 -13.88 14.45
C SER A 286 -9.22 -14.44 13.07
N GLU A 287 -8.79 -15.69 13.09
CA GLU A 287 -8.32 -16.48 11.94
C GLU A 287 -9.35 -16.61 10.82
#